data_790b5828937c4d640d4b068679782a0c
#
_entry.id   790b5828937c4d640d4b068679782a0c
#
_cell.length_a   1.000
_cell.length_b   1.000
_cell.length_c   1.000
_cell.angle_alpha   90.00
_cell.angle_beta   90.00
_cell.angle_gamma   90.00
#
_symmetry.space_group_name_H-M   'P 1'
#
loop_
_entity.id
_entity.type
_entity.pdbx_description
1 polymer ?
#
loop_
_entity_poly.entity_id
_entity_poly.type
_entity_poly.pdbx_seq_one_letter_code
_entity_poly.pdbx_strand_id
1 'polypeptide(L)'
;FSTVQRANPGMGTPRFDSTDIFMLDGQELIPCQPSIVSPSCTTGGTHTAKIESYVKIRFDSSSNQWTVWGKDGTRTTLSAIFDVPANSLVPGGTLRWGQASVVDTKGNTVTYNWASQDGDVYPDSVEYNGYRVKIYRESRPDPQSFAAASILGRTRYRIRSVLVQLTSGAAI
;
A
#
# COMPACT_ATOMS: atom_id res chain seq x y z
N PHE A 1 -5.02 4.85 -5.78
CA PHE A 1 -4.31 3.60 -5.45
C PHE A 1 -4.41 3.37 -3.95
N SER A 2 -4.95 2.21 -3.54
CA SER A 2 -5.04 1.86 -2.12
C SER A 2 -3.65 1.59 -1.54
N THR A 3 -3.47 2.01 -0.27
CA THR A 3 -2.23 1.79 0.46
C THR A 3 -2.50 1.37 1.90
N VAL A 4 -1.63 0.50 2.42
CA VAL A 4 -1.50 0.32 3.86
C VAL A 4 -0.21 1.01 4.31
N GLN A 5 -0.29 1.78 5.37
CA GLN A 5 0.85 2.47 5.95
C GLN A 5 1.00 2.08 7.42
N ARG A 6 2.23 1.78 7.83
CA ARG A 6 2.59 1.64 9.24
C ARG A 6 2.67 3.02 9.89
N ALA A 7 2.11 3.17 11.06
CA ALA A 7 2.06 4.45 11.78
C ALA A 7 2.31 4.24 13.29
N ASN A 8 2.78 5.28 13.96
CA ASN A 8 2.88 5.33 15.40
C ASN A 8 1.60 5.94 15.97
N PRO A 9 0.88 5.28 16.93
CA PRO A 9 -0.33 5.82 17.52
C PRO A 9 -0.12 7.15 18.27
N GLY A 10 1.13 7.43 18.72
CA GLY A 10 1.52 8.67 19.37
C GLY A 10 1.95 9.80 18.41
N MET A 11 1.60 9.72 17.12
CA MET A 11 1.90 10.72 16.09
C MET A 11 3.40 10.94 15.80
N GLY A 12 4.26 10.02 16.26
CA GLY A 12 5.68 10.01 15.92
C GLY A 12 6.00 9.14 14.70
N THR A 13 7.30 8.94 14.46
CA THR A 13 7.73 7.96 13.45
C THR A 13 7.46 6.53 13.93
N PRO A 14 7.13 5.59 13.02
CA PRO A 14 6.99 4.19 13.38
C PRO A 14 8.23 3.61 14.05
N ARG A 15 8.01 2.71 15.01
CA ARG A 15 9.07 2.03 15.77
C ARG A 15 9.47 0.70 15.17
N PHE A 16 8.66 0.16 14.26
CA PHE A 16 8.78 -1.16 13.65
C PHE A 16 8.70 -2.30 14.67
N ASP A 17 7.86 -2.12 15.67
CA ASP A 17 7.55 -3.10 16.72
C ASP A 17 6.02 -3.34 16.83
N SER A 18 5.62 -4.10 17.84
CA SER A 18 4.21 -4.45 18.07
C SER A 18 3.32 -3.29 18.56
N THR A 19 3.91 -2.12 18.86
CA THR A 19 3.16 -0.93 19.29
C THR A 19 2.68 -0.09 18.10
N ASP A 20 3.21 -0.33 16.91
CA ASP A 20 2.78 0.35 15.71
C ASP A 20 1.37 -0.11 15.28
N ILE A 21 0.65 0.80 14.66
CA ILE A 21 -0.64 0.55 14.03
C ILE A 21 -0.51 0.55 12.51
N PHE A 22 -1.52 0.02 11.84
CA PHE A 22 -1.64 0.05 10.39
C PHE A 22 -2.83 0.91 9.96
N MET A 23 -2.65 1.65 8.88
CA MET A 23 -3.67 2.53 8.30
C MET A 23 -3.95 2.09 6.87
N LEU A 24 -5.17 1.64 6.57
CA LEU A 24 -5.63 1.38 5.21
C LEU A 24 -6.35 2.62 4.69
N ASP A 25 -5.78 3.26 3.67
CA ASP A 25 -6.34 4.48 3.06
C ASP A 25 -6.71 5.57 4.09
N GLY A 26 -5.86 5.72 5.13
CA GLY A 26 -6.07 6.66 6.21
C GLY A 26 -6.98 6.17 7.34
N GLN A 27 -7.57 4.98 7.24
CA GLN A 27 -8.33 4.35 8.31
C GLN A 27 -7.46 3.41 9.15
N GLU A 28 -7.50 3.60 10.47
CA GLU A 28 -6.80 2.72 11.41
C GLU A 28 -7.36 1.29 11.35
N LEU A 29 -6.46 0.32 11.31
CA LEU A 29 -6.76 -1.10 11.38
C LEU A 29 -6.53 -1.63 12.80
N ILE A 30 -7.48 -2.40 13.30
CA ILE A 30 -7.42 -3.05 14.61
C ILE A 30 -7.14 -4.53 14.39
N PRO A 31 -6.12 -5.12 15.05
CA PRO A 31 -5.89 -6.56 15.02
C PRO A 31 -7.10 -7.33 15.54
N CYS A 32 -7.47 -8.42 14.87
CA CYS A 32 -8.53 -9.31 15.32
C CYS A 32 -8.15 -10.00 16.64
N GLN A 33 -9.02 -9.86 17.62
CA GLN A 33 -8.92 -10.49 18.94
C GLN A 33 -10.27 -11.13 19.28
N PRO A 34 -10.34 -12.10 20.22
CA PRO A 34 -11.59 -12.77 20.57
C PRO A 34 -12.73 -11.83 21.01
N SER A 35 -12.39 -10.65 21.55
CA SER A 35 -13.36 -9.62 21.97
C SER A 35 -13.87 -8.74 20.83
N ILE A 36 -13.27 -8.84 19.63
CA ILE A 36 -13.65 -7.99 18.49
C ILE A 36 -14.61 -8.75 17.58
N VAL A 37 -15.87 -8.33 17.60
CA VAL A 37 -16.93 -8.87 16.74
C VAL A 37 -17.00 -8.02 15.47
N SER A 38 -16.38 -8.51 14.40
CA SER A 38 -16.37 -7.86 13.07
C SER A 38 -16.48 -8.93 11.99
N PRO A 39 -17.17 -8.64 10.86
CA PRO A 39 -17.22 -9.56 9.70
C PRO A 39 -15.84 -9.98 9.22
N SER A 40 -14.86 -9.10 9.24
CA SER A 40 -13.48 -9.43 8.87
C SER A 40 -12.92 -10.52 9.80
N CYS A 41 -13.00 -10.31 11.10
CA CYS A 41 -12.43 -11.22 12.10
C CYS A 41 -13.13 -12.59 12.12
N THR A 42 -14.46 -12.62 11.99
CA THR A 42 -15.24 -13.86 12.00
C THR A 42 -15.09 -14.69 10.74
N THR A 43 -14.62 -14.10 9.62
CA THR A 43 -14.40 -14.81 8.35
C THR A 43 -12.92 -15.13 8.07
N GLY A 44 -12.05 -15.03 9.07
CA GLY A 44 -10.62 -15.36 8.96
C GLY A 44 -9.73 -14.22 8.47
N GLY A 45 -10.16 -12.98 8.65
CA GLY A 45 -9.29 -11.80 8.57
C GLY A 45 -8.34 -11.74 9.77
N THR A 46 -7.26 -10.99 9.64
CA THR A 46 -6.31 -10.71 10.72
C THR A 46 -6.53 -9.34 11.33
N HIS A 47 -7.19 -8.45 10.62
CA HIS A 47 -7.49 -7.07 11.02
C HIS A 47 -8.91 -6.69 10.60
N THR A 48 -9.43 -5.65 11.24
CA THR A 48 -10.66 -4.96 10.83
C THR A 48 -10.42 -3.45 10.87
N ALA A 49 -11.21 -2.69 10.11
CA ALA A 49 -11.17 -1.23 10.20
C ALA A 49 -11.75 -0.77 11.54
N LYS A 50 -11.16 0.25 12.16
CA LYS A 50 -11.65 0.85 13.42
C LYS A 50 -13.07 1.39 13.28
N ILE A 51 -13.39 1.97 12.12
CA ILE A 51 -14.75 2.27 11.71
C ILE A 51 -15.18 1.17 10.74
N GLU A 52 -16.16 0.36 11.15
CA GLU A 52 -16.56 -0.84 10.39
C GLU A 52 -16.93 -0.50 8.94
N SER A 53 -16.25 -1.14 8.00
CA SER A 53 -16.41 -0.97 6.56
C SER A 53 -16.96 -2.22 5.87
N TYR A 54 -17.15 -3.32 6.62
CA TYR A 54 -17.65 -4.61 6.12
C TYR A 54 -16.78 -5.21 5.00
N VAL A 55 -15.48 -4.93 5.03
CA VAL A 55 -14.48 -5.57 4.17
C VAL A 55 -13.68 -6.56 5.00
N LYS A 56 -13.26 -7.67 4.39
CA LYS A 56 -12.35 -8.61 5.05
C LYS A 56 -10.91 -8.17 4.80
N ILE A 57 -10.10 -8.08 5.84
CA ILE A 57 -8.72 -7.62 5.78
C ILE A 57 -7.80 -8.68 6.39
N ARG A 58 -6.81 -9.14 5.62
CA ARG A 58 -5.83 -10.12 6.08
C ARG A 58 -4.41 -9.68 5.77
N PHE A 59 -3.56 -9.74 6.74
CA PHE A 59 -2.11 -9.65 6.58
C PHE A 59 -1.51 -11.06 6.58
N ASP A 60 -0.69 -11.35 5.60
CA ASP A 60 0.12 -12.57 5.54
C ASP A 60 1.58 -12.19 5.77
N SER A 61 2.10 -12.57 6.94
CA SER A 61 3.48 -12.27 7.33
C SER A 61 4.52 -13.05 6.52
N SER A 62 4.17 -14.21 5.97
CA SER A 62 5.08 -15.04 5.18
C SER A 62 5.39 -14.43 3.82
N SER A 63 4.41 -13.81 3.20
CA SER A 63 4.55 -13.10 1.93
C SER A 63 4.71 -11.57 2.09
N ASN A 64 4.57 -11.07 3.31
CA ASN A 64 4.56 -9.63 3.62
C ASN A 64 3.53 -8.86 2.77
N GLN A 65 2.30 -9.40 2.69
CA GLN A 65 1.23 -8.86 1.86
C GLN A 65 -0.06 -8.66 2.65
N TRP A 66 -0.80 -7.65 2.25
CA TRP A 66 -2.17 -7.44 2.68
C TRP A 66 -3.13 -7.89 1.58
N THR A 67 -4.24 -8.49 1.98
CA THR A 67 -5.36 -8.79 1.09
C THR A 67 -6.63 -8.19 1.66
N VAL A 68 -7.36 -7.46 0.83
CA VAL A 68 -8.65 -6.85 1.15
C VAL A 68 -9.70 -7.40 0.21
N TRP A 69 -10.78 -7.96 0.76
CA TRP A 69 -11.95 -8.42 -0.01
C TRP A 69 -13.06 -7.40 0.16
N GLY A 70 -13.48 -6.80 -0.95
CA GLY A 70 -14.59 -5.88 -1.03
C GLY A 70 -15.95 -6.57 -0.89
N LYS A 71 -17.00 -5.79 -0.61
CA LYS A 71 -18.39 -6.27 -0.53
C LYS A 71 -18.92 -6.81 -1.87
N ASP A 72 -18.36 -6.32 -2.94
CA ASP A 72 -18.68 -6.73 -4.32
C ASP A 72 -17.93 -8.01 -4.75
N GLY A 73 -17.15 -8.61 -3.84
CA GLY A 73 -16.34 -9.78 -4.11
C GLY A 73 -15.01 -9.50 -4.78
N THR A 74 -14.65 -8.25 -5.01
CA THR A 74 -13.31 -7.91 -5.50
C THR A 74 -12.24 -8.24 -4.45
N ARG A 75 -11.06 -8.65 -4.93
CA ARG A 75 -9.90 -8.93 -4.07
C ARG A 75 -8.76 -8.02 -4.46
N THR A 76 -8.34 -7.17 -3.53
CA THR A 76 -7.18 -6.30 -3.66
C THR A 76 -6.00 -6.89 -2.91
N THR A 77 -4.86 -7.06 -3.56
CA THR A 77 -3.59 -7.43 -2.93
C THR A 77 -2.70 -6.21 -2.87
N LEU A 78 -2.12 -5.95 -1.69
CA LEU A 78 -1.14 -4.88 -1.49
C LEU A 78 0.19 -5.51 -1.09
N SER A 79 1.25 -5.17 -1.82
CA SER A 79 2.60 -5.66 -1.60
C SER A 79 3.49 -4.57 -1.03
N ALA A 80 4.56 -4.95 -0.34
CA ALA A 80 5.56 -4.01 0.17
C ALA A 80 6.13 -3.17 -0.98
N ILE A 81 6.07 -1.84 -0.83
CA ILE A 81 6.59 -0.89 -1.82
C ILE A 81 7.64 0.04 -1.23
N PHE A 82 7.68 0.20 0.10
CA PHE A 82 8.63 1.07 0.77
C PHE A 82 9.09 0.44 2.08
N ASP A 83 10.38 0.09 2.13
CA ASP A 83 11.03 -0.47 3.30
C ASP A 83 12.00 0.53 3.92
N VAL A 84 12.06 0.53 5.25
CA VAL A 84 13.02 1.31 6.04
C VAL A 84 14.12 0.35 6.51
N PRO A 85 15.39 0.62 6.20
CA PRO A 85 16.48 -0.23 6.66
C PRO A 85 16.63 -0.20 8.19
N ALA A 86 17.00 -1.32 8.76
CA ALA A 86 17.36 -1.41 10.18
C ALA A 86 18.59 -0.57 10.48
N ASN A 87 18.65 -0.02 11.70
CA ASN A 87 19.84 0.61 12.26
C ASN A 87 19.91 0.36 13.77
N SER A 88 20.86 1.02 14.47
CA SER A 88 21.05 0.85 15.91
C SER A 88 19.86 1.30 16.78
N LEU A 89 18.93 2.08 16.23
CA LEU A 89 17.82 2.67 16.97
C LEU A 89 16.46 2.01 16.64
N VAL A 90 16.31 1.47 15.42
CA VAL A 90 15.06 0.85 14.97
C VAL A 90 15.33 -0.43 14.19
N PRO A 91 14.51 -1.48 14.37
CA PRO A 91 14.69 -2.77 13.70
C PRO A 91 14.47 -2.70 12.19
N GLY A 92 13.85 -1.62 11.67
CA GLY A 92 13.50 -1.50 10.26
C GLY A 92 12.33 -2.38 9.84
N GLY A 93 11.98 -2.34 8.56
CA GLY A 93 10.90 -3.14 7.98
C GLY A 93 10.02 -2.34 7.03
N THR A 94 8.91 -2.93 6.62
CA THR A 94 8.01 -2.27 5.66
C THR A 94 7.22 -1.14 6.31
N LEU A 95 7.38 0.06 5.73
CA LEU A 95 6.62 1.25 6.10
C LEU A 95 5.31 1.36 5.34
N ARG A 96 5.34 1.01 4.04
CA ARG A 96 4.17 1.17 3.16
C ARG A 96 3.99 -0.02 2.22
N TRP A 97 2.76 -0.48 2.11
CA TRP A 97 2.31 -1.44 1.11
C TRP A 97 1.41 -0.71 0.12
N GLY A 98 1.63 -0.93 -1.17
CA GLY A 98 0.82 -0.38 -2.24
C GLY A 98 0.04 -1.45 -2.96
N GLN A 99 -1.07 -1.05 -3.52
CA GLN A 99 -1.92 -1.90 -4.34
C GLN A 99 -1.10 -2.52 -5.48
N ALA A 100 -1.03 -3.85 -5.51
CA ALA A 100 -0.30 -4.61 -6.52
C ALA A 100 -1.26 -5.20 -7.56
N SER A 101 -2.43 -5.67 -7.12
CA SER A 101 -3.45 -6.18 -8.04
C SER A 101 -4.85 -6.03 -7.47
N VAL A 102 -5.82 -5.95 -8.38
CA VAL A 102 -7.25 -6.09 -8.10
C VAL A 102 -7.81 -7.17 -9.01
N VAL A 103 -8.50 -8.12 -8.42
CA VAL A 103 -9.15 -9.23 -9.14
C VAL A 103 -10.64 -9.17 -8.87
N ASP A 104 -11.45 -9.14 -9.92
CA ASP A 104 -12.92 -9.18 -9.80
C ASP A 104 -13.43 -10.62 -9.61
N THR A 105 -14.74 -10.78 -9.43
CA THR A 105 -15.38 -12.09 -9.26
C THR A 105 -15.36 -12.98 -10.52
N LYS A 106 -14.99 -12.42 -11.67
CA LYS A 106 -14.86 -13.14 -12.95
C LYS A 106 -13.41 -13.52 -13.26
N GLY A 107 -12.46 -13.12 -12.39
CA GLY A 107 -11.04 -13.37 -12.57
C GLY A 107 -10.29 -12.32 -13.41
N ASN A 108 -10.96 -11.25 -13.85
CA ASN A 108 -10.27 -10.15 -14.51
C ASN A 108 -9.31 -9.47 -13.51
N THR A 109 -8.09 -9.23 -13.97
CA THR A 109 -7.03 -8.70 -13.11
C THR A 109 -6.52 -7.36 -13.62
N VAL A 110 -6.46 -6.38 -12.72
CA VAL A 110 -5.73 -5.13 -12.93
C VAL A 110 -4.45 -5.20 -12.12
N THR A 111 -3.30 -4.93 -12.74
CA THR A 111 -1.99 -4.93 -12.09
C THR A 111 -1.48 -3.51 -11.93
N TYR A 112 -0.86 -3.22 -10.79
CA TYR A 112 -0.34 -1.90 -10.42
C TYR A 112 1.16 -2.01 -10.19
N ASN A 113 1.93 -1.19 -10.87
CA ASN A 113 3.38 -1.16 -10.77
C ASN A 113 3.84 0.12 -10.07
N TRP A 114 4.83 -0.01 -9.22
CA TRP A 114 5.43 1.07 -8.44
C TRP A 114 6.90 1.20 -8.78
N ALA A 115 7.44 2.40 -8.67
CA ALA A 115 8.85 2.68 -8.87
C ALA A 115 9.43 3.42 -7.68
N SER A 116 10.52 2.88 -7.12
CA SER A 116 11.31 3.56 -6.11
C SER A 116 12.28 4.52 -6.78
N GLN A 117 12.30 5.78 -6.35
CA GLN A 117 13.17 6.80 -6.90
C GLN A 117 13.49 7.86 -5.84
N ASP A 118 14.79 8.14 -5.65
CA ASP A 118 15.29 9.21 -4.77
C ASP A 118 14.70 9.23 -3.34
N GLY A 119 14.51 8.05 -2.76
CA GLY A 119 14.07 7.90 -1.37
C GLY A 119 12.56 8.02 -1.15
N ASP A 120 11.77 7.89 -2.22
CA ASP A 120 10.31 7.73 -2.14
C ASP A 120 9.81 6.74 -3.20
N VAL A 121 8.53 6.38 -3.15
CA VAL A 121 7.88 5.42 -4.05
C VAL A 121 6.70 6.08 -4.75
N TYR A 122 6.64 5.88 -6.06
CA TYR A 122 5.68 6.52 -6.95
C TYR A 122 4.91 5.49 -7.76
N PRO A 123 3.62 5.73 -8.08
CA PRO A 123 2.91 4.94 -9.08
C PRO A 123 3.65 5.02 -10.42
N ASP A 124 3.84 3.87 -11.08
CA ASP A 124 4.55 3.77 -12.36
C ASP A 124 3.62 3.45 -13.52
N SER A 125 2.83 2.40 -13.37
CA SER A 125 1.85 2.03 -14.40
C SER A 125 0.72 1.18 -13.84
N VAL A 126 -0.39 1.15 -14.60
CA VAL A 126 -1.52 0.25 -14.40
C VAL A 126 -1.71 -0.56 -15.66
N GLU A 127 -1.87 -1.88 -15.52
CA GLU A 127 -2.03 -2.78 -16.66
C GLU A 127 -3.34 -3.56 -16.55
N TYR A 128 -4.06 -3.61 -17.65
CA TYR A 128 -5.30 -4.36 -17.77
C TYR A 128 -5.54 -4.75 -19.24
N ASN A 129 -5.86 -6.02 -19.47
CA ASN A 129 -6.34 -6.53 -20.77
C ASN A 129 -5.45 -6.12 -21.96
N GLY A 130 -4.12 -6.23 -21.82
CA GLY A 130 -3.16 -5.90 -22.88
C GLY A 130 -2.84 -4.41 -23.04
N TYR A 131 -3.47 -3.56 -22.23
CA TYR A 131 -3.20 -2.12 -22.17
C TYR A 131 -2.39 -1.75 -20.95
N ARG A 132 -1.57 -0.71 -21.08
CA ARG A 132 -0.81 -0.09 -20.01
C ARG A 132 -1.12 1.39 -19.94
N VAL A 133 -1.52 1.86 -18.76
CA VAL A 133 -1.57 3.29 -18.42
C VAL A 133 -0.25 3.65 -17.78
N LYS A 134 0.67 4.26 -18.50
CA LYS A 134 1.99 4.67 -18.01
C LYS A 134 1.93 6.07 -17.41
N ILE A 135 2.52 6.23 -16.22
CA ILE A 135 2.57 7.49 -15.47
C ILE A 135 3.98 8.05 -15.56
N TYR A 136 4.14 9.17 -16.26
CA TYR A 136 5.39 9.89 -16.37
C TYR A 136 5.49 10.96 -15.31
N ARG A 137 6.68 11.10 -14.74
CA ARG A 137 6.97 12.03 -13.67
C ARG A 137 7.97 13.08 -14.12
N GLU A 138 7.94 14.23 -13.45
CA GLU A 138 8.93 15.30 -13.55
C GLU A 138 9.33 15.78 -12.16
N SER A 139 10.48 16.45 -12.06
CA SER A 139 10.94 17.02 -10.80
C SER A 139 9.97 18.11 -10.32
N ARG A 140 9.69 18.11 -9.01
CA ARG A 140 8.90 19.17 -8.35
C ARG A 140 9.79 20.38 -8.07
N PRO A 141 9.28 21.61 -8.24
CA PRO A 141 9.98 22.82 -7.80
C PRO A 141 10.01 22.95 -6.27
N ASP A 142 9.09 22.26 -5.56
CA ASP A 142 8.86 22.31 -4.12
C ASP A 142 8.98 20.92 -3.47
N PRO A 143 10.16 20.27 -3.50
CA PRO A 143 10.29 18.92 -2.95
C PRO A 143 10.03 18.92 -1.43
N GLN A 144 9.18 17.96 -0.99
CA GLN A 144 8.78 17.82 0.41
C GLN A 144 9.61 16.75 1.09
N SER A 145 10.17 17.06 2.26
CA SER A 145 10.90 16.11 3.09
C SER A 145 9.97 15.49 4.15
N PHE A 146 10.17 14.21 4.43
CA PHE A 146 9.48 13.52 5.52
C PHE A 146 10.47 12.63 6.27
N ALA A 147 10.21 12.42 7.56
CA ALA A 147 10.97 11.49 8.36
C ALA A 147 10.22 10.16 8.47
N ALA A 148 10.92 9.05 8.28
CA ALA A 148 10.41 7.72 8.48
C ALA A 148 11.43 6.91 9.27
N ALA A 149 11.27 6.89 10.59
CA ALA A 149 12.17 6.24 11.53
C ALA A 149 13.65 6.62 11.30
N SER A 150 14.43 5.75 10.67
CA SER A 150 15.86 5.93 10.47
C SER A 150 16.24 6.67 9.19
N ILE A 151 15.27 7.02 8.36
CA ILE A 151 15.54 7.67 7.08
C ILE A 151 14.85 9.04 6.96
N LEU A 152 15.47 9.92 6.19
CA LEU A 152 14.87 11.14 5.70
C LEU A 152 14.45 10.91 4.24
N GLY A 153 13.16 10.70 4.01
CA GLY A 153 12.61 10.59 2.67
C GLY A 153 12.34 11.95 2.05
N ARG A 154 12.22 11.98 0.73
CA ARG A 154 11.96 13.21 0.01
C ARG A 154 11.08 12.97 -1.22
N THR A 155 9.88 13.52 -1.22
CA THR A 155 8.99 13.50 -2.38
C THR A 155 9.47 14.53 -3.40
N ARG A 156 10.21 14.08 -4.41
CA ARG A 156 10.88 14.94 -5.41
C ARG A 156 10.14 15.03 -6.73
N TYR A 157 9.19 14.15 -6.98
CA TYR A 157 8.53 14.03 -8.26
C TYR A 157 7.04 14.27 -8.15
N ARG A 158 6.47 14.79 -9.24
CA ARG A 158 5.03 14.91 -9.47
C ARG A 158 4.67 14.28 -10.82
N ILE A 159 3.40 13.97 -11.02
CA ILE A 159 2.92 13.47 -12.32
C ILE A 159 3.03 14.59 -13.34
N ARG A 160 3.71 14.28 -14.45
CA ARG A 160 3.81 15.15 -15.63
C ARG A 160 2.72 14.82 -16.65
N SER A 161 2.60 13.55 -16.99
CA SER A 161 1.65 13.07 -17.99
C SER A 161 1.27 11.61 -17.76
N VAL A 162 0.14 11.22 -18.30
CA VAL A 162 -0.35 9.85 -18.31
C VAL A 162 -0.60 9.46 -19.77
N LEU A 163 -0.05 8.32 -20.17
CA LEU A 163 -0.17 7.79 -21.53
C LEU A 163 -0.78 6.41 -21.52
N VAL A 164 -1.77 6.18 -22.38
CA VAL A 164 -2.31 4.84 -22.63
C VAL A 164 -1.56 4.25 -23.82
N GLN A 165 -1.07 3.02 -23.65
CA GLN A 165 -0.31 2.30 -24.67
C GLN A 165 -0.62 0.80 -24.58
N LEU A 166 -0.25 0.04 -25.60
CA LEU A 166 -0.23 -1.43 -25.50
C LEU A 166 0.88 -1.88 -24.56
N THR A 167 0.71 -3.02 -23.90
CA THR A 167 1.76 -3.59 -23.03
C THR A 167 3.06 -3.88 -23.76
N SER A 168 3.01 -4.04 -25.11
CA SER A 168 4.17 -4.12 -25.99
C SER A 168 4.98 -2.80 -26.10
N GLY A 169 4.43 -1.68 -25.58
CA GLY A 169 5.05 -0.35 -25.65
C GLY A 169 4.64 0.49 -26.87
N ALA A 170 3.84 -0.06 -27.79
CA ALA A 170 3.32 0.73 -28.92
C ALA A 170 2.29 1.74 -28.40
N ALA A 171 2.38 3.01 -28.85
CA ALA A 171 1.34 4.01 -28.59
C ALA A 171 0.06 3.65 -29.35
N ILE A 172 -1.09 4.02 -28.78
CA ILE A 172 -2.41 3.86 -29.39
C ILE A 172 -2.79 5.18 -30.05
#